data_bf666d669bfa26d356f695ebd8e98b67
#
_entry.id   bf666d669bfa26d356f695ebd8e98b67
#
_cell.length_a   1.000
_cell.length_b   1.000
_cell.length_c   1.000
_cell.angle_alpha   90.00
_cell.angle_beta   90.00
_cell.angle_gamma   90.00
#
_symmetry.space_group_name_H-M   'P 1'
#
loop_
_entity.id
_entity.type
_entity.pdbx_description
1 polymer ?
#
loop_
_entity_poly.entity_id
_entity_poly.type
_entity_poly.pdbx_seq_one_letter_code
_entity_poly.pdbx_strand_id
1 'polypeptide(L)'
;MRSKKGEEDMRREKRVSDSSVETMHAVRPVHLNGAGRLFGGQLMEWLDEVAGLVGRRHAEHNITTASVDNLRFIHGVYLDEVVVVIGKATYVGKTSMEVRVDTYVESKDGMRRPINRAYFTMVALDEKDKPTEIPGLLIETEEEKWEWDAAKKRREMRMKRREEGF
;
A
#
# COMPACT_ATOMS: atom_id res chain seq x y z
N MET A 1 25.31 26.71 -34.58
CA MET A 1 24.23 26.70 -33.57
C MET A 1 23.51 25.36 -33.68
N ARG A 2 23.84 24.38 -32.82
CA ARG A 2 23.13 23.09 -32.77
C ARG A 2 21.97 23.24 -31.81
N SER A 3 20.77 23.01 -32.32
CA SER A 3 19.48 23.03 -31.62
C SER A 3 19.46 22.06 -30.42
N LYS A 4 19.32 22.61 -29.23
CA LYS A 4 18.88 21.89 -28.04
C LYS A 4 17.36 21.70 -28.13
N LYS A 5 16.92 20.68 -28.87
CA LYS A 5 15.54 20.20 -28.88
C LYS A 5 15.62 18.69 -28.76
N GLY A 6 15.19 18.14 -27.61
CA GLY A 6 14.97 16.71 -27.47
C GLY A 6 15.55 16.06 -26.21
N GLU A 7 15.62 16.72 -25.06
CA GLU A 7 15.46 16.02 -23.79
C GLU A 7 13.94 16.03 -23.52
N GLU A 8 13.24 15.03 -24.04
CA GLU A 8 11.93 14.66 -23.54
C GLU A 8 12.14 14.41 -22.03
N ASP A 9 11.42 15.16 -21.22
CA ASP A 9 11.34 15.06 -19.76
C ASP A 9 10.78 13.65 -19.43
N MET A 10 11.66 12.64 -19.48
CA MET A 10 11.30 11.27 -19.14
C MET A 10 10.95 11.26 -17.67
N ARG A 11 9.68 10.97 -17.38
CA ARG A 11 9.17 10.84 -16.02
C ARG A 11 10.10 9.94 -15.21
N ARG A 12 10.62 10.46 -14.10
CA ARG A 12 11.45 9.69 -13.17
C ARG A 12 10.71 8.45 -12.70
N GLU A 13 11.40 7.32 -12.60
CA GLU A 13 10.86 6.07 -12.09
C GLU A 13 11.61 5.63 -10.82
N LYS A 14 10.91 4.89 -9.97
CA LYS A 14 11.45 4.26 -8.76
C LYS A 14 11.13 2.78 -8.77
N ARG A 15 12.02 1.98 -8.20
CA ARG A 15 11.81 0.53 -8.02
C ARG A 15 10.78 0.28 -6.93
N VAL A 16 10.16 -0.88 -6.96
CA VAL A 16 9.28 -1.35 -5.88
C VAL A 16 10.04 -1.35 -4.54
N SER A 17 11.28 -1.84 -4.54
CA SER A 17 12.14 -1.91 -3.35
C SER A 17 12.49 -0.54 -2.75
N ASP A 18 12.53 0.53 -3.55
CA ASP A 18 12.90 1.87 -3.08
C ASP A 18 11.89 2.44 -2.09
N SER A 19 10.63 1.98 -2.13
CA SER A 19 9.55 2.47 -1.27
C SER A 19 8.92 1.42 -0.35
N SER A 20 9.35 0.16 -0.43
CA SER A 20 8.83 -0.91 0.43
C SER A 20 9.07 -0.61 1.92
N VAL A 21 8.09 -0.99 2.75
CA VAL A 21 8.10 -0.78 4.20
C VAL A 21 7.68 -2.07 4.90
N GLU A 22 8.38 -2.44 5.95
CA GLU A 22 7.99 -3.48 6.90
C GLU A 22 7.93 -2.88 8.31
N THR A 23 6.86 -3.16 9.04
CA THR A 23 6.71 -2.83 10.46
C THR A 23 6.35 -4.06 11.27
N MET A 24 6.68 -4.04 12.55
CA MET A 24 6.35 -5.11 13.49
C MET A 24 5.70 -4.51 14.73
N HIS A 25 4.60 -5.14 15.18
CA HIS A 25 3.82 -4.69 16.32
C HIS A 25 3.56 -5.85 17.28
N ALA A 26 4.06 -5.76 18.51
CA ALA A 26 3.67 -6.68 19.57
C ALA A 26 2.24 -6.34 20.02
N VAL A 27 1.36 -7.32 20.04
CA VAL A 27 -0.03 -7.14 20.50
C VAL A 27 -0.07 -7.02 22.00
N ARG A 28 -0.51 -5.88 22.51
CA ARG A 28 -0.64 -5.54 23.92
C ARG A 28 -2.10 -5.48 24.35
N PRO A 29 -2.41 -5.52 25.67
CA PRO A 29 -3.79 -5.45 26.15
C PRO A 29 -4.60 -4.26 25.59
N VAL A 30 -3.97 -3.11 25.39
CA VAL A 30 -4.60 -1.90 24.83
C VAL A 30 -5.07 -2.08 23.39
N HIS A 31 -4.52 -3.05 22.65
CA HIS A 31 -4.87 -3.33 21.27
C HIS A 31 -6.06 -4.32 21.13
N LEU A 32 -6.54 -4.89 22.23
CA LEU A 32 -7.56 -5.92 22.21
C LEU A 32 -8.98 -5.34 22.26
N ASN A 33 -9.91 -6.03 21.62
CA ASN A 33 -11.34 -5.80 21.78
C ASN A 33 -11.92 -6.58 22.99
N GLY A 34 -13.21 -6.39 23.26
CA GLY A 34 -13.89 -7.07 24.37
C GLY A 34 -13.93 -8.61 24.29
N ALA A 35 -13.60 -9.20 23.14
CA ALA A 35 -13.50 -10.64 22.93
C ALA A 35 -12.05 -11.17 23.09
N GLY A 36 -11.11 -10.34 23.54
CA GLY A 36 -9.70 -10.72 23.75
C GLY A 36 -8.90 -10.92 22.46
N ARG A 37 -9.36 -10.35 21.35
CA ARG A 37 -8.67 -10.40 20.05
C ARG A 37 -8.21 -9.01 19.65
N LEU A 38 -7.18 -8.93 18.79
CA LEU A 38 -6.78 -7.68 18.17
C LEU A 38 -8.00 -6.96 17.58
N PHE A 39 -8.20 -5.70 18.01
CA PHE A 39 -9.28 -4.86 17.50
C PHE A 39 -9.05 -4.59 16.01
N GLY A 40 -10.09 -4.81 15.20
CA GLY A 40 -10.00 -4.62 13.74
C GLY A 40 -9.60 -3.20 13.34
N GLY A 41 -10.07 -2.20 14.06
CA GLY A 41 -9.67 -0.80 13.86
C GLY A 41 -8.19 -0.56 14.12
N GLN A 42 -7.60 -1.22 15.14
CA GLN A 42 -6.16 -1.16 15.40
C GLN A 42 -5.35 -1.79 14.27
N LEU A 43 -5.81 -2.92 13.74
CA LEU A 43 -5.16 -3.52 12.57
C LEU A 43 -5.25 -2.59 11.35
N MET A 44 -6.41 -2.01 11.09
CA MET A 44 -6.60 -1.05 10.00
C MET A 44 -5.68 0.17 10.13
N GLU A 45 -5.49 0.69 11.33
CA GLU A 45 -4.55 1.78 11.61
C GLU A 45 -3.13 1.41 11.17
N TRP A 46 -2.62 0.24 11.58
CA TRP A 46 -1.29 -0.24 11.20
C TRP A 46 -1.15 -0.47 9.69
N LEU A 47 -2.21 -0.97 9.03
CA LEU A 47 -2.23 -1.16 7.58
C LEU A 47 -2.18 0.18 6.84
N ASP A 48 -3.00 1.15 7.25
CA ASP A 48 -3.06 2.48 6.64
C ASP A 48 -1.75 3.25 6.84
N GLU A 49 -1.17 3.16 8.03
CA GLU A 49 0.14 3.74 8.34
C GLU A 49 1.24 3.22 7.40
N VAL A 50 1.33 1.89 7.21
CA VAL A 50 2.31 1.27 6.31
C VAL A 50 2.03 1.68 4.86
N ALA A 51 0.79 1.67 4.41
CA ALA A 51 0.42 2.12 3.07
C ALA A 51 0.80 3.59 2.84
N GLY A 52 0.55 4.45 3.84
CA GLY A 52 0.93 5.86 3.82
C GLY A 52 2.44 6.07 3.75
N LEU A 53 3.22 5.29 4.50
CA LEU A 53 4.70 5.35 4.47
C LEU A 53 5.26 4.92 3.11
N VAL A 54 4.73 3.86 2.50
CA VAL A 54 5.08 3.44 1.13
C VAL A 54 4.75 4.54 0.15
N GLY A 55 3.53 5.05 0.20
CA GLY A 55 3.05 6.10 -0.67
C GLY A 55 3.90 7.38 -0.58
N ARG A 56 4.16 7.85 0.64
CA ARG A 56 4.99 9.03 0.90
C ARG A 56 6.41 8.85 0.37
N ARG A 57 7.03 7.70 0.61
CA ARG A 57 8.39 7.38 0.16
C ARG A 57 8.47 7.30 -1.36
N HIS A 58 7.45 6.74 -2.02
CA HIS A 58 7.40 6.65 -3.47
C HIS A 58 7.12 8.01 -4.13
N ALA A 59 6.06 8.68 -3.68
CA ALA A 59 5.59 9.94 -4.27
C ALA A 59 6.48 11.14 -3.95
N GLU A 60 7.19 11.13 -2.81
CA GLU A 60 7.93 12.29 -2.27
C GLU A 60 7.04 13.51 -2.00
N HIS A 61 5.74 13.26 -1.80
CA HIS A 61 4.68 14.23 -1.53
C HIS A 61 3.83 13.80 -0.34
N ASN A 62 2.92 14.67 0.10
CA ASN A 62 1.85 14.27 1.00
C ASN A 62 0.94 13.25 0.32
N ILE A 63 0.41 12.34 1.10
CA ILE A 63 -0.41 11.22 0.63
C ILE A 63 -1.72 11.18 1.41
N THR A 64 -2.80 10.85 0.71
CA THR A 64 -4.09 10.55 1.34
C THR A 64 -4.61 9.20 0.85
N THR A 65 -5.24 8.44 1.75
CA THR A 65 -5.92 7.20 1.41
C THR A 65 -7.26 7.50 0.75
N ALA A 66 -7.46 6.99 -0.46
CA ALA A 66 -8.70 7.19 -1.20
C ALA A 66 -9.65 5.98 -1.09
N SER A 67 -9.14 4.76 -1.08
CA SER A 67 -9.93 3.54 -0.92
C SER A 67 -9.09 2.37 -0.46
N VAL A 68 -9.76 1.37 0.09
CA VAL A 68 -9.16 0.09 0.49
C VAL A 68 -9.98 -1.04 -0.11
N ASP A 69 -9.32 -1.95 -0.80
CA ASP A 69 -9.94 -3.13 -1.40
C ASP A 69 -9.45 -4.42 -0.73
N ASN A 70 -10.31 -5.43 -0.73
CA ASN A 70 -10.02 -6.79 -0.26
C ASN A 70 -9.60 -6.89 1.21
N LEU A 71 -10.03 -5.97 2.04
CA LEU A 71 -9.77 -6.03 3.49
C LEU A 71 -10.68 -7.10 4.13
N ARG A 72 -10.08 -8.20 4.57
CA ARG A 72 -10.77 -9.31 5.23
C ARG A 72 -10.06 -9.68 6.52
N PHE A 73 -10.82 -9.88 7.57
CA PHE A 73 -10.33 -10.37 8.87
C PHE A 73 -10.55 -11.90 8.93
N ILE A 74 -9.60 -12.68 8.41
CA ILE A 74 -9.74 -14.12 8.21
C ILE A 74 -9.40 -14.88 9.49
N HIS A 75 -8.38 -14.44 10.23
CA HIS A 75 -7.89 -15.07 11.44
C HIS A 75 -7.80 -14.07 12.58
N GLY A 76 -8.14 -14.52 13.80
CA GLY A 76 -7.91 -13.74 15.01
C GLY A 76 -6.43 -13.60 15.33
N VAL A 77 -6.08 -12.50 15.95
CA VAL A 77 -4.75 -12.23 16.52
C VAL A 77 -4.93 -11.96 18.00
N TYR A 78 -4.04 -12.48 18.83
CA TYR A 78 -4.19 -12.53 20.26
C TYR A 78 -3.05 -11.84 21.00
N LEU A 79 -3.21 -11.69 22.31
CA LEU A 79 -2.21 -11.11 23.18
C LEU A 79 -0.84 -11.80 23.00
N ASP A 80 0.22 -11.00 23.08
CA ASP A 80 1.63 -11.40 22.95
C ASP A 80 2.04 -11.96 21.58
N GLU A 81 1.13 -12.04 20.60
CA GLU A 81 1.50 -12.31 19.22
C GLU A 81 2.15 -11.08 18.59
N VAL A 82 3.03 -11.31 17.61
CA VAL A 82 3.68 -10.24 16.84
C VAL A 82 3.05 -10.15 15.45
N VAL A 83 2.52 -8.98 15.14
CA VAL A 83 1.97 -8.68 13.80
C VAL A 83 3.05 -8.05 12.97
N VAL A 84 3.30 -8.61 11.77
CA VAL A 84 4.20 -8.05 10.77
C VAL A 84 3.36 -7.51 9.62
N VAL A 85 3.59 -6.26 9.26
CA VAL A 85 2.89 -5.56 8.18
C VAL A 85 3.89 -5.15 7.12
N ILE A 86 3.69 -5.62 5.88
CA ILE A 86 4.59 -5.36 4.76
C ILE A 86 3.82 -4.65 3.65
N GLY A 87 4.29 -3.46 3.27
CA GLY A 87 3.73 -2.67 2.19
C GLY A 87 4.68 -2.55 1.01
N LYS A 88 4.14 -2.65 -0.20
CA LYS A 88 4.87 -2.38 -1.45
C LYS A 88 3.93 -1.82 -2.52
N ALA A 89 4.46 -0.90 -3.34
CA ALA A 89 3.74 -0.38 -4.50
C ALA A 89 3.54 -1.48 -5.54
N THR A 90 2.33 -1.60 -6.08
CA THR A 90 1.97 -2.56 -7.13
C THR A 90 1.59 -1.89 -8.45
N TYR A 91 1.14 -0.64 -8.38
CA TYR A 91 0.77 0.15 -9.55
C TYR A 91 0.91 1.64 -9.27
N VAL A 92 1.36 2.39 -10.25
CA VAL A 92 1.46 3.85 -10.18
C VAL A 92 0.81 4.46 -11.43
N GLY A 93 -0.18 5.31 -11.22
CA GLY A 93 -0.79 6.15 -12.23
C GLY A 93 -0.10 7.51 -12.34
N LYS A 94 -0.83 8.56 -12.74
CA LYS A 94 -0.26 9.92 -12.85
C LYS A 94 -0.12 10.57 -11.48
N THR A 95 -1.17 10.56 -10.66
CA THR A 95 -1.24 11.24 -9.35
C THR A 95 -1.58 10.29 -8.20
N SER A 96 -1.77 9.01 -8.49
CA SER A 96 -2.18 8.00 -7.53
C SER A 96 -1.41 6.70 -7.73
N MET A 97 -1.41 5.88 -6.70
CA MET A 97 -0.79 4.56 -6.71
C MET A 97 -1.63 3.55 -5.97
N GLU A 98 -1.39 2.28 -6.25
CA GLU A 98 -1.87 1.18 -5.43
C GLU A 98 -0.72 0.62 -4.59
N VAL A 99 -0.98 0.43 -3.31
CA VAL A 99 -0.07 -0.22 -2.36
C VAL A 99 -0.71 -1.51 -1.87
N ARG A 100 -0.04 -2.66 -2.10
CA ARG A 100 -0.38 -3.93 -1.47
C ARG A 100 0.18 -3.97 -0.07
N VAL A 101 -0.65 -4.32 0.90
CA VAL A 101 -0.26 -4.51 2.29
C VAL A 101 -0.57 -5.93 2.70
N ASP A 102 0.47 -6.71 2.95
CA ASP A 102 0.40 -8.07 3.48
C ASP A 102 0.61 -8.05 4.99
N THR A 103 -0.19 -8.82 5.71
CA THR A 103 -0.10 -8.92 7.17
C THR A 103 0.09 -10.36 7.61
N TYR A 104 1.00 -10.56 8.54
CA TYR A 104 1.37 -11.86 9.10
C TYR A 104 1.35 -11.81 10.62
N VAL A 105 1.17 -12.97 11.23
CA VAL A 105 1.59 -13.22 12.62
C VAL A 105 2.91 -13.99 12.59
N GLU A 106 3.90 -13.47 13.27
CA GLU A 106 5.20 -14.11 13.42
C GLU A 106 5.28 -14.84 14.76
N SER A 107 5.63 -16.10 14.72
CA SER A 107 5.86 -16.94 15.90
C SER A 107 7.31 -16.77 16.42
N LYS A 108 7.59 -17.29 17.63
CA LYS A 108 8.88 -17.13 18.31
C LYS A 108 10.08 -17.70 17.53
N ASP A 109 9.83 -18.66 16.65
CA ASP A 109 10.83 -19.25 15.74
C ASP A 109 11.02 -18.47 14.43
N GLY A 110 10.31 -17.33 14.26
CA GLY A 110 10.35 -16.49 13.08
C GLY A 110 9.45 -16.95 11.92
N MET A 111 8.69 -18.03 12.11
CA MET A 111 7.70 -18.45 11.10
C MET A 111 6.54 -17.48 11.00
N ARG A 112 6.15 -17.12 9.76
CA ARG A 112 5.10 -16.14 9.47
C ARG A 112 3.86 -16.81 8.90
N ARG A 113 2.73 -16.63 9.58
CA ARG A 113 1.42 -17.09 9.14
C ARG A 113 0.64 -15.90 8.56
N PRO A 114 0.22 -15.95 7.28
CA PRO A 114 -0.53 -14.86 6.68
C PRO A 114 -1.92 -14.73 7.31
N ILE A 115 -2.36 -13.50 7.57
CA ILE A 115 -3.67 -13.19 8.16
C ILE A 115 -4.51 -12.24 7.29
N ASN A 116 -3.88 -11.42 6.46
CA ASN A 116 -4.59 -10.46 5.64
C ASN A 116 -3.76 -10.05 4.41
N ARG A 117 -4.45 -9.67 3.33
CA ARG A 117 -3.90 -8.91 2.21
C ARG A 117 -4.92 -7.86 1.80
N ALA A 118 -4.52 -6.61 1.75
CA ALA A 118 -5.34 -5.50 1.32
C ALA A 118 -4.62 -4.66 0.26
N TYR A 119 -5.39 -3.90 -0.51
CA TYR A 119 -4.88 -2.99 -1.53
C TYR A 119 -5.39 -1.57 -1.26
N PHE A 120 -4.47 -0.66 -1.02
CA PHE A 120 -4.75 0.74 -0.72
C PHE A 120 -4.55 1.58 -1.98
N THR A 121 -5.53 2.37 -2.34
CA THR A 121 -5.37 3.42 -3.34
C THR A 121 -4.98 4.70 -2.65
N MET A 122 -3.78 5.20 -2.94
CA MET A 122 -3.21 6.41 -2.36
C MET A 122 -3.14 7.50 -3.42
N VAL A 123 -3.48 8.73 -3.05
CA VAL A 123 -3.39 9.90 -3.93
C VAL A 123 -2.35 10.85 -3.38
N ALA A 124 -1.43 11.29 -4.24
CA ALA A 124 -0.42 12.29 -3.87
C ALA A 124 -0.98 13.70 -3.99
N LEU A 125 -0.69 14.52 -3.00
CA LEU A 125 -1.17 15.89 -2.88
C LEU A 125 0.02 16.86 -2.83
N ASP A 126 -0.12 17.99 -3.49
CA ASP A 126 0.81 19.13 -3.39
C ASP A 126 0.56 19.96 -2.11
N GLU A 127 1.29 21.04 -1.94
CA GLU A 127 1.18 21.97 -0.80
C GLU A 127 -0.20 22.67 -0.68
N LYS A 128 -1.02 22.59 -1.73
CA LYS A 128 -2.37 23.16 -1.79
C LYS A 128 -3.46 22.10 -1.74
N ASP A 129 -3.12 20.88 -1.29
CA ASP A 129 -4.00 19.71 -1.26
C ASP A 129 -4.61 19.34 -2.63
N LYS A 130 -3.87 19.58 -3.72
CA LYS A 130 -4.27 19.20 -5.07
C LYS A 130 -3.51 17.95 -5.52
N PRO A 131 -4.17 17.02 -6.25
CA PRO A 131 -3.49 15.88 -6.83
C PRO A 131 -2.28 16.30 -7.67
N THR A 132 -1.12 15.70 -7.39
CA THR A 132 0.16 16.04 -8.05
C THR A 132 0.80 14.82 -8.69
N GLU A 133 1.60 15.05 -9.72
CA GLU A 133 2.28 13.98 -10.45
C GLU A 133 3.39 13.36 -9.61
N ILE A 134 3.53 12.04 -9.71
CA ILE A 134 4.46 11.24 -8.92
C ILE A 134 5.39 10.42 -9.82
N PRO A 135 6.56 9.99 -9.34
CA PRO A 135 7.44 9.09 -10.08
C PRO A 135 6.72 7.84 -10.56
N GLY A 136 7.07 7.33 -11.73
CA GLY A 136 6.59 6.04 -12.25
C GLY A 136 7.13 4.87 -11.42
N LEU A 137 6.64 3.67 -11.70
CA LEU A 137 7.10 2.44 -11.06
C LEU A 137 7.89 1.60 -12.07
N LEU A 138 9.17 1.35 -11.75
CA LEU A 138 10.01 0.47 -12.54
C LEU A 138 9.71 -0.99 -12.14
N ILE A 139 9.25 -1.77 -13.11
CA ILE A 139 8.94 -3.20 -12.94
C ILE A 139 10.16 -4.02 -13.36
N GLU A 140 10.73 -4.79 -12.44
CA GLU A 140 11.98 -5.53 -12.64
C GLU A 140 11.79 -7.04 -12.64
N THR A 141 10.71 -7.56 -12.02
CA THR A 141 10.47 -9.00 -11.87
C THR A 141 9.14 -9.43 -12.46
N GLU A 142 9.01 -10.73 -12.76
CA GLU A 142 7.75 -11.31 -13.23
C GLU A 142 6.64 -11.22 -12.18
N GLU A 143 6.97 -11.32 -10.87
CA GLU A 143 6.01 -11.12 -9.79
C GLU A 143 5.47 -9.69 -9.78
N GLU A 144 6.35 -8.69 -9.91
CA GLU A 144 5.94 -7.29 -9.99
C GLU A 144 5.08 -7.01 -11.21
N LYS A 145 5.41 -7.61 -12.35
CA LYS A 145 4.61 -7.49 -13.56
C LYS A 145 3.22 -8.10 -13.41
N TRP A 146 3.15 -9.28 -12.80
CA TRP A 146 1.87 -9.92 -12.50
C TRP A 146 1.00 -9.07 -11.57
N GLU A 147 1.59 -8.52 -10.51
CA GLU A 147 0.90 -7.60 -9.59
C GLU A 147 0.44 -6.31 -10.28
N TRP A 148 1.28 -5.73 -11.14
CA TRP A 148 0.94 -4.57 -11.95
C TRP A 148 -0.28 -4.83 -12.85
N ASP A 149 -0.32 -5.95 -13.55
CA ASP A 149 -1.43 -6.31 -14.43
C ASP A 149 -2.70 -6.62 -13.64
N ALA A 150 -2.57 -7.27 -12.48
CA ALA A 150 -3.69 -7.49 -11.56
C ALA A 150 -4.22 -6.16 -10.97
N ALA A 151 -3.33 -5.21 -10.67
CA ALA A 151 -3.69 -3.88 -10.19
C ALA A 151 -4.51 -3.08 -11.21
N LYS A 152 -4.19 -3.18 -12.50
CA LYS A 152 -5.01 -2.58 -13.58
C LYS A 152 -6.44 -3.08 -13.54
N LYS A 153 -6.63 -4.41 -13.40
CA LYS A 153 -7.97 -5.02 -13.28
C LYS A 153 -8.71 -4.52 -12.05
N ARG A 154 -8.03 -4.45 -10.88
CA ARG A 154 -8.63 -3.89 -9.65
C ARG A 154 -9.04 -2.43 -9.85
N ARG A 155 -8.22 -1.63 -10.51
CA ARG A 155 -8.52 -0.24 -10.85
C ARG A 155 -9.76 -0.12 -11.73
N GLU A 156 -9.89 -0.91 -12.79
CA GLU A 156 -11.06 -0.96 -13.67
C GLU A 156 -12.33 -1.30 -12.87
N MET A 157 -12.27 -2.30 -12.00
CA MET A 157 -13.38 -2.69 -11.13
C MET A 157 -13.79 -1.57 -10.15
N ARG A 158 -12.83 -0.81 -9.60
CA ARG A 158 -13.11 0.35 -8.74
C ARG A 158 -13.82 1.46 -9.53
N MET A 159 -13.36 1.74 -10.74
CA MET A 159 -13.99 2.76 -11.60
C MET A 159 -15.43 2.37 -11.93
N LYS A 160 -15.66 1.12 -12.32
CA LYS A 160 -17.00 0.60 -12.61
C LYS A 160 -17.93 0.71 -11.41
N ARG A 161 -17.50 0.28 -10.21
CA ARG A 161 -18.29 0.43 -8.97
C ARG A 161 -18.65 1.88 -8.70
N ARG A 162 -17.71 2.82 -8.91
CA ARG A 162 -17.99 4.26 -8.74
C ARG A 162 -19.04 4.77 -9.72
N GLU A 163 -18.99 4.34 -10.99
CA GLU A 163 -19.98 4.71 -12.01
C GLU A 163 -21.38 4.14 -11.69
N GLU A 164 -21.42 2.95 -11.11
CA GLU A 164 -22.67 2.27 -10.71
C GLU A 164 -23.19 2.76 -9.33
N GLY A 165 -22.43 3.57 -8.60
CA GLY A 165 -22.84 4.17 -7.31
C GLY A 165 -22.59 3.28 -6.08
N PHE A 166 -21.68 2.31 -6.18
CA PHE A 166 -21.27 1.44 -5.07
C PHE A 166 -19.97 1.89 -4.40
#